data_7d852ee7e198741938b2e2ec37e9ac39
#
_entry.id   7d852ee7e198741938b2e2ec37e9ac39
#
_cell.length_a   1.000
_cell.length_b   1.000
_cell.length_c   1.000
_cell.angle_alpha   90.00
_cell.angle_beta   90.00
_cell.angle_gamma   90.00
#
_symmetry.space_group_name_H-M   'P 1'
#
loop_
_entity.id
_entity.type
_entity.pdbx_description
1 polymer ?
#
loop_
_entity_poly.entity_id
_entity_poly.type
_entity_poly.pdbx_seq_one_letter_code
_entity_poly.pdbx_strand_id
1 'polypeptide(L)'
;MHTSRYILHMTQFNWSNEKNSTLNQERGISFENIVFAIENGGLIDVIPHSNSERYPNQSIYVVNIEDYIYLVPFVKESNDIRFLKTIIPS
;
A
#
# COMPACT_ATOMS: atom_id res chain seq x y z
N MET A 1 9.77 -17.91 22.07
CA MET A 1 9.66 -17.73 21.53
C MET A 1 9.69 -17.11 20.40
N HIS A 2 9.60 -17.04 19.55
CA HIS A 2 9.77 -16.51 18.38
C HIS A 2 8.59 -15.99 17.72
N THR A 3 7.37 -16.34 18.05
CA THR A 3 6.13 -15.88 17.46
C THR A 3 5.95 -14.40 17.57
N SER A 4 6.46 -13.78 18.60
CA SER A 4 6.30 -12.34 18.75
C SER A 4 6.97 -11.57 17.63
N ARG A 5 8.02 -12.12 17.03
CA ARG A 5 8.64 -11.43 15.91
C ARG A 5 7.75 -11.36 14.69
N TYR A 6 6.99 -12.42 14.44
CA TYR A 6 6.08 -12.39 13.30
C TYR A 6 4.97 -11.39 13.52
N ILE A 7 4.48 -11.28 14.73
CA ILE A 7 3.45 -10.31 15.05
C ILE A 7 3.95 -8.89 14.83
N LEU A 8 5.20 -8.62 15.19
CA LEU A 8 5.76 -7.28 15.02
C LEU A 8 5.85 -6.84 13.59
N HIS A 9 5.87 -7.78 12.65
CA HIS A 9 5.96 -7.44 11.25
C HIS A 9 4.63 -7.45 10.53
N MET A 10 3.55 -7.69 11.25
CA MET A 10 2.23 -7.68 10.65
C MET A 10 1.75 -6.26 10.47
N THR A 11 1.55 -5.86 9.24
CA THR A 11 1.00 -4.57 8.90
C THR A 11 -0.42 -4.77 8.44
N GLN A 12 -1.34 -3.94 8.95
CA GLN A 12 -2.72 -3.97 8.51
C GLN A 12 -2.92 -2.86 7.49
N PHE A 13 -3.65 -3.19 6.44
CA PHE A 13 -3.95 -2.23 5.39
C PHE A 13 -5.44 -1.96 5.37
N ASN A 14 -5.79 -0.68 5.34
CA ASN A 14 -7.17 -0.23 5.22
C ASN A 14 -7.32 0.60 3.97
N TRP A 15 -8.53 0.71 3.48
CA TRP A 15 -8.85 1.54 2.32
C TRP A 15 -10.34 1.82 2.31
N SER A 16 -10.76 2.73 1.43
CA SER A 16 -12.16 2.99 1.21
C SER A 16 -12.76 1.90 0.31
N ASN A 17 -13.82 1.26 0.78
CA ASN A 17 -14.49 0.23 -0.01
C ASN A 17 -15.08 0.82 -1.29
N GLU A 18 -15.58 2.02 -1.23
CA GLU A 18 -16.13 2.70 -2.39
C GLU A 18 -15.04 2.95 -3.43
N LYS A 19 -13.89 3.45 -2.99
CA LYS A 19 -12.76 3.67 -3.90
C LYS A 19 -12.29 2.37 -4.51
N ASN A 20 -12.25 1.30 -3.71
CA ASN A 20 -11.83 0.00 -4.18
C ASN A 20 -12.74 -0.51 -5.29
N SER A 21 -14.05 -0.37 -5.09
CA SER A 21 -15.03 -0.80 -6.08
C SER A 21 -14.86 -0.01 -7.39
N THR A 22 -14.67 1.29 -7.29
CA THR A 22 -14.47 2.15 -8.46
C THR A 22 -13.21 1.75 -9.23
N LEU A 23 -12.10 1.54 -8.53
CA LEU A 23 -10.85 1.14 -9.17
C LEU A 23 -11.00 -0.21 -9.87
N ASN A 24 -11.69 -1.14 -9.23
CA ASN A 24 -11.88 -2.46 -9.81
C ASN A 24 -12.75 -2.39 -11.07
N GLN A 25 -13.80 -1.58 -11.05
CA GLN A 25 -14.66 -1.42 -12.20
C GLN A 25 -13.99 -0.70 -13.35
N GLU A 26 -13.22 0.35 -13.04
CA GLU A 26 -12.65 1.20 -14.08
C GLU A 26 -11.34 0.67 -14.64
N ARG A 27 -10.53 0.00 -13.81
CA ARG A 27 -9.18 -0.40 -14.19
C ARG A 27 -8.88 -1.86 -13.95
N GLY A 28 -9.79 -2.60 -13.35
CA GLY A 28 -9.56 -4.02 -13.06
C GLY A 28 -8.50 -4.27 -12.01
N ILE A 29 -8.22 -3.31 -11.13
CA ILE A 29 -7.25 -3.45 -10.06
C ILE A 29 -7.93 -3.13 -8.73
N SER A 30 -7.57 -3.85 -7.70
CA SER A 30 -8.15 -3.65 -6.37
C SER A 30 -7.05 -3.49 -5.33
N PHE A 31 -7.43 -2.93 -4.17
CA PHE A 31 -6.47 -2.84 -3.07
C PHE A 31 -6.08 -4.23 -2.56
N GLU A 32 -6.98 -5.21 -2.66
CA GLU A 32 -6.62 -6.59 -2.31
C GLU A 32 -5.49 -7.10 -3.18
N ASN A 33 -5.50 -6.76 -4.47
CA ASN A 33 -4.40 -7.14 -5.37
C ASN A 33 -3.10 -6.51 -4.94
N ILE A 34 -3.14 -5.25 -4.50
CA ILE A 34 -1.97 -4.53 -4.02
C ILE A 34 -1.40 -5.18 -2.76
N VAL A 35 -2.27 -5.46 -1.79
CA VAL A 35 -1.83 -6.08 -0.54
C VAL A 35 -1.23 -7.45 -0.80
N PHE A 36 -1.86 -8.24 -1.65
CA PHE A 36 -1.33 -9.55 -2.01
C PHE A 36 0.06 -9.42 -2.61
N ALA A 37 0.25 -8.47 -3.51
CA ALA A 37 1.55 -8.27 -4.15
C ALA A 37 2.60 -7.84 -3.13
N ILE A 38 2.26 -6.92 -2.23
CA ILE A 38 3.18 -6.48 -1.19
C ILE A 38 3.62 -7.66 -0.32
N GLU A 39 2.67 -8.49 0.07
CA GLU A 39 2.96 -9.63 0.94
C GLU A 39 3.73 -10.75 0.25
N ASN A 40 3.74 -10.74 -1.07
CA ASN A 40 4.37 -11.80 -1.85
C ASN A 40 5.55 -11.30 -2.68
N GLY A 41 6.20 -10.24 -2.23
CA GLY A 41 7.47 -9.81 -2.82
C GLY A 41 7.36 -8.80 -3.94
N GLY A 42 6.17 -8.25 -4.17
CA GLY A 42 5.98 -7.26 -5.23
C GLY A 42 6.31 -5.83 -4.84
N LEU A 43 6.60 -5.58 -3.58
CA LEU A 43 6.97 -4.22 -3.15
C LEU A 43 8.40 -3.92 -3.58
N ILE A 44 8.57 -2.92 -4.45
CA ILE A 44 9.88 -2.56 -4.98
C ILE A 44 10.52 -1.46 -4.17
N ASP A 45 9.73 -0.48 -3.74
CA ASP A 45 10.29 0.70 -3.07
C ASP A 45 9.20 1.39 -2.27
N VAL A 46 9.62 2.24 -1.34
CA VAL A 46 8.74 3.12 -0.59
C VAL A 46 9.32 4.53 -0.71
N ILE A 47 8.55 5.44 -1.30
CA ILE A 47 9.01 6.79 -1.58
C ILE A 47 8.31 7.75 -0.62
N PRO A 48 9.05 8.55 0.16
CA PRO A 48 8.41 9.51 1.06
C PRO A 48 7.73 10.62 0.25
N HIS A 49 6.78 11.29 0.90
CA HIS A 49 6.14 12.44 0.30
C HIS A 49 7.19 13.49 -0.07
N SER A 50 6.98 14.20 -1.18
CA SER A 50 7.94 15.22 -1.65
C SER A 50 8.14 16.31 -0.60
N ASN A 51 7.16 16.58 0.25
CA ASN A 51 7.29 17.47 1.39
C ASN A 51 7.15 16.66 2.67
N SER A 52 8.18 15.90 2.99
CA SER A 52 8.11 14.96 4.13
C SER A 52 8.13 15.68 5.48
N GLU A 53 8.59 16.92 5.54
CA GLU A 53 8.53 17.68 6.78
C GLU A 53 7.10 17.99 7.16
N ARG A 54 6.28 18.39 6.18
CA ARG A 54 4.88 18.73 6.43
C ARG A 54 4.01 17.48 6.49
N TYR A 55 4.37 16.44 5.71
CA TYR A 55 3.57 15.23 5.60
C TYR A 55 4.42 13.99 5.93
N PRO A 56 4.90 13.89 7.19
CA PRO A 56 5.83 12.81 7.54
C PRO A 56 5.22 11.42 7.51
N ASN A 57 3.90 11.32 7.58
CA ASN A 57 3.23 10.01 7.59
C ASN A 57 2.71 9.61 6.22
N GLN A 58 3.00 10.39 5.17
CA GLN A 58 2.54 10.08 3.83
C GLN A 58 3.71 9.61 2.96
N SER A 59 3.49 8.51 2.26
CA SER A 59 4.49 7.93 1.37
C SER A 59 3.78 7.21 0.22
N ILE A 60 4.57 6.65 -0.67
CA ILE A 60 4.04 5.93 -1.83
C ILE A 60 4.73 4.58 -1.91
N TYR A 61 3.93 3.51 -1.97
CA TYR A 61 4.46 2.19 -2.31
C TYR A 61 4.61 2.07 -3.82
N VAL A 62 5.75 1.55 -4.25
CA VAL A 62 5.96 1.19 -5.65
C VAL A 62 5.81 -0.32 -5.74
N VAL A 63 4.80 -0.78 -6.45
CA VAL A 63 4.40 -2.19 -6.42
C VAL A 63 4.41 -2.75 -7.82
N ASN A 64 5.03 -3.93 -7.98
CA ASN A 64 5.05 -4.65 -9.24
C ASN A 64 4.01 -5.77 -9.20
N ILE A 65 3.11 -5.77 -10.19
CA ILE A 65 2.16 -6.85 -10.38
C ILE A 65 2.27 -7.28 -11.84
N GLU A 66 2.75 -8.49 -12.07
CA GLU A 66 2.87 -9.06 -13.42
C GLU A 66 3.60 -8.12 -14.38
N ASP A 67 4.73 -7.62 -13.91
CA ASP A 67 5.62 -6.72 -14.65
C ASP A 67 5.04 -5.36 -14.95
N TYR A 68 3.94 -4.99 -14.29
CA TYR A 68 3.39 -3.66 -14.38
C TYR A 68 3.56 -2.94 -13.04
N ILE A 69 3.97 -1.69 -13.09
CA ILE A 69 4.27 -0.90 -11.90
C ILE A 69 3.07 -0.03 -11.52
N TYR A 70 2.68 -0.11 -10.26
CA TYR A 70 1.64 0.74 -9.69
C TYR A 70 2.22 1.58 -8.56
N LEU A 71 1.75 2.80 -8.46
CA LEU A 71 2.08 3.68 -7.34
C LEU A 71 0.88 3.73 -6.42
N VAL A 72 1.10 3.49 -5.13
CA VAL A 72 0.02 3.41 -4.16
C VAL A 72 0.29 4.35 -3.01
N PRO A 73 -0.20 5.60 -3.11
CA PRO A 73 -0.08 6.55 -2.00
C PRO A 73 -0.78 6.04 -0.75
N PHE A 74 -0.14 6.22 0.39
CA PHE A 74 -0.71 5.75 1.65
C PHE A 74 -0.37 6.69 2.79
N VAL A 75 -1.14 6.57 3.87
CA VAL A 75 -0.92 7.30 5.11
C VAL A 75 -0.63 6.30 6.21
N LYS A 76 0.44 6.53 6.95
CA LYS A 76 0.74 5.73 8.14
C LYS A 76 -0.13 6.25 9.27
N GLU A 77 -1.16 5.49 9.62
CA GLU A 77 -2.10 5.87 10.66
C GLU A 77 -1.62 5.53 12.04
N SER A 78 -0.81 4.47 12.14
CA SER A 78 -0.17 4.06 13.38
C SER A 78 1.02 3.19 13.00
N ASN A 79 1.73 2.65 14.01
CA ASN A 79 2.88 1.79 13.72
C ASN A 79 2.49 0.59 12.87
N ASP A 80 1.25 0.10 13.03
CA ASP A 80 0.83 -1.14 12.37
C ASP A 80 -0.20 -0.94 11.28
N ILE A 81 -0.72 0.27 11.08
CA ILE A 81 -1.83 0.50 10.16
C ILE A 81 -1.43 1.48 9.07
N ARG A 82 -1.69 1.08 7.83
CA ARG A 82 -1.47 1.91 6.65
C ARG A 82 -2.78 2.05 5.90
N PHE A 83 -3.17 3.28 5.62
CA PHE A 83 -4.38 3.54 4.83
C PHE A 83 -3.97 3.81 3.38
N LEU A 84 -4.38 2.92 2.49
CA LEU A 84 -4.08 3.03 1.06
C LEU A 84 -5.07 3.98 0.43
N LYS A 85 -4.59 5.05 -0.20
CA LYS A 85 -5.45 6.12 -0.68
C LYS A 85 -5.99 5.88 -2.07
N THR A 86 -5.15 5.42 -2.96
CA THR A 86 -5.55 5.15 -4.35
C THR A 86 -4.49 4.28 -5.01
N ILE A 87 -4.73 3.89 -6.25
CA ILE A 87 -3.79 3.10 -7.05
C ILE A 87 -3.59 3.84 -8.37
N ILE A 88 -2.35 4.17 -8.67
CA ILE A 88 -2.02 4.94 -9.86
C ILE A 88 -1.14 4.10 -10.79
N PRO A 89 -1.57 3.83 -12.01
CA PRO A 89 -0.70 3.14 -12.97
C PRO A 89 0.49 4.05 -13.32
N SER A 90 1.62 3.43 -13.42
CA SER A 90 2.84 4.16 -13.72
C SER A 90 3.14 4.18 -15.21
#